data_e8410e91a86c5105b38e3628488584fe
#
_entry.id   e8410e91a86c5105b38e3628488584fe
#
_cell.length_a   1.000
_cell.length_b   1.000
_cell.length_c   1.000
_cell.angle_alpha   90.00
_cell.angle_beta   90.00
_cell.angle_gamma   90.00
#
_symmetry.space_group_name_H-M   'P 1'
#
loop_
_entity.id
_entity.type
_entity.pdbx_description
1 polymer ?
#
loop_
_entity_poly.entity_id
_entity_poly.type
_entity_poly.pdbx_seq_one_letter_code
_entity_poly.pdbx_strand_id
1 'polypeptide(L)'
;MTTRRLMLTLTVGVALFACVAGLILEVRRAERAERTLEEIYQSALSETTEQMQALSLTLEKALVTGDVSQNAKLLAQVSQLSEDVRRNLTFLPLSHEAMAPTLTFANQLAEYAAVLLPVLVKEGELPERDANQLETLLTDCYQLGSQLSLAQQDLKAQQLSLSSREQVFSANVSAEERPLENVGDKDNGMQYPTLIYDGAFSDARHKGTPKGLPEGRVTQAEALELARTFVGEARVKSVREAPATSGALPAWGVTVQTEDLQLNVEITVQGGKVLWMMPEEASFNESLPEEVCQTRAEAFLTEKGFGKMALTHTQRYGDGLLLLNYAAVQDGVVLYPDLVKVQVRMDTGEIVGLEANNYWMNHVARRLDSPELTAEEARAKLSSVLDVVGVRLCVIPYRDTERLCYEFTARRSDALYLIYLDATTAAQLDLLKIIDTDKGRLTAQRGEILGERPLL
;
A
#
# COMPACT_ATOMS: atom_id res chain seq x y z
N MET A 1 26.33 28.41 71.08
CA MET A 1 25.75 29.16 69.93
C MET A 1 26.01 28.51 68.56
N THR A 2 26.99 27.69 68.42
CA THR A 2 27.43 27.06 67.13
C THR A 2 26.55 25.91 66.66
N THR A 3 26.06 25.01 67.52
CA THR A 3 25.19 23.83 67.14
C THR A 3 23.83 24.22 66.62
N ARG A 4 23.21 25.25 67.17
CA ARG A 4 21.91 25.74 66.74
C ARG A 4 21.96 26.42 65.36
N ARG A 5 23.03 27.10 65.04
CA ARG A 5 23.27 27.66 63.70
C ARG A 5 23.55 26.56 62.66
N LEU A 6 24.31 25.52 63.05
CA LEU A 6 24.58 24.37 62.17
C LEU A 6 23.30 23.57 61.86
N MET A 7 22.43 23.33 62.84
CA MET A 7 21.13 22.70 62.60
C MET A 7 20.25 23.56 61.71
N LEU A 8 20.22 24.88 61.87
CA LEU A 8 19.41 25.76 61.04
C LEU A 8 19.88 25.78 59.58
N THR A 9 21.19 25.79 59.34
CA THR A 9 21.74 25.71 57.98
C THR A 9 21.49 24.36 57.33
N LEU A 10 21.52 23.25 58.09
CA LEU A 10 21.22 21.91 57.60
C LEU A 10 19.73 21.76 57.23
N THR A 11 18.83 22.27 58.06
CA THR A 11 17.39 22.24 57.76
C THR A 11 17.00 23.10 56.56
N VAL A 12 17.60 24.28 56.43
CA VAL A 12 17.42 25.14 55.24
C VAL A 12 17.98 24.46 53.97
N GLY A 13 19.16 23.81 54.08
CA GLY A 13 19.75 23.06 52.97
C GLY A 13 18.86 21.88 52.48
N VAL A 14 18.31 21.11 53.44
CA VAL A 14 17.40 20.00 53.13
C VAL A 14 16.08 20.52 52.52
N ALA A 15 15.52 21.62 53.05
CA ALA A 15 14.31 22.22 52.47
C ALA A 15 14.55 22.75 51.04
N LEU A 16 15.69 23.40 50.81
CA LEU A 16 16.06 23.88 49.46
C LEU A 16 16.24 22.73 48.49
N PHE A 17 16.93 21.66 48.93
CA PHE A 17 17.07 20.44 48.09
C PHE A 17 15.74 19.78 47.77
N ALA A 18 14.82 19.69 48.74
CA ALA A 18 13.46 19.17 48.52
C ALA A 18 12.66 20.03 47.54
N CYS A 19 12.77 21.37 47.64
CA CYS A 19 12.15 22.28 46.67
C CYS A 19 12.70 22.11 45.25
N VAL A 20 14.04 22.04 45.11
CA VAL A 20 14.68 21.83 43.81
C VAL A 20 14.31 20.46 43.21
N ALA A 21 14.31 19.40 44.03
CA ALA A 21 13.90 18.07 43.60
C ALA A 21 12.41 18.06 43.16
N GLY A 22 11.55 18.75 43.92
CA GLY A 22 10.14 18.94 43.55
C GLY A 22 9.96 19.65 42.22
N LEU A 23 10.70 20.75 41.99
CA LEU A 23 10.67 21.47 40.72
C LEU A 23 11.12 20.60 39.53
N ILE A 24 12.22 19.83 39.73
CA ILE A 24 12.70 18.92 38.67
C ILE A 24 11.67 17.84 38.34
N LEU A 25 10.97 17.31 39.36
CA LEU A 25 9.93 16.32 39.14
C LEU A 25 8.70 16.92 38.39
N GLU A 26 8.31 18.15 38.73
CA GLU A 26 7.23 18.85 38.01
C GLU A 26 7.60 19.17 36.58
N VAL A 27 8.82 19.66 36.31
CA VAL A 27 9.31 19.89 34.94
C VAL A 27 9.31 18.60 34.14
N ARG A 28 9.82 17.49 34.70
CA ARG A 28 9.80 16.18 34.01
C ARG A 28 8.39 15.63 33.78
N ARG A 29 7.43 15.95 34.66
CA ARG A 29 6.01 15.59 34.44
C ARG A 29 5.40 16.41 33.31
N ALA A 30 5.67 17.70 33.29
CA ALA A 30 5.21 18.59 32.22
C ALA A 30 5.78 18.15 30.85
N GLU A 31 7.09 17.91 30.76
CA GLU A 31 7.72 17.41 29.54
C GLU A 31 7.14 16.08 29.04
N ARG A 32 6.81 15.15 29.96
CA ARG A 32 6.17 13.88 29.58
C ARG A 32 4.75 14.10 29.06
N ALA A 33 3.98 14.96 29.71
CA ALA A 33 2.63 15.30 29.29
C ALA A 33 2.62 15.95 27.92
N GLU A 34 3.56 16.88 27.66
CA GLU A 34 3.73 17.51 26.36
C GLU A 34 4.10 16.51 25.26
N ARG A 35 5.03 15.58 25.52
CA ARG A 35 5.38 14.52 24.55
C ARG A 35 4.21 13.62 24.24
N THR A 36 3.43 13.21 25.25
CA THR A 36 2.24 12.38 25.04
C THR A 36 1.18 13.11 24.21
N LEU A 37 0.97 14.40 24.47
CA LEU A 37 0.07 15.22 23.65
C LEU A 37 0.56 15.36 22.21
N GLU A 38 1.86 15.58 22.02
CA GLU A 38 2.47 15.65 20.70
C GLU A 38 2.27 14.35 19.90
N GLU A 39 2.52 13.20 20.55
CA GLU A 39 2.27 11.88 19.94
C GLU A 39 0.80 11.70 19.52
N ILE A 40 -0.14 12.12 20.37
CA ILE A 40 -1.59 12.06 20.05
C ILE A 40 -1.91 12.96 18.86
N TYR A 41 -1.41 14.18 18.83
CA TYR A 41 -1.69 15.12 17.75
C TYR A 41 -1.07 14.69 16.42
N GLN A 42 0.17 14.19 16.44
CA GLN A 42 0.82 13.66 15.24
C GLN A 42 0.11 12.40 14.72
N SER A 43 -0.35 11.51 15.62
CA SER A 43 -1.16 10.35 15.24
C SER A 43 -2.48 10.78 14.61
N ALA A 44 -3.19 11.72 15.23
CA ALA A 44 -4.46 12.22 14.71
C ALA A 44 -4.31 12.88 13.33
N LEU A 45 -3.23 13.65 13.12
CA LEU A 45 -2.94 14.26 11.82
C LEU A 45 -2.60 13.22 10.76
N SER A 46 -1.77 12.22 11.10
CA SER A 46 -1.43 11.13 10.18
C SER A 46 -2.66 10.33 9.78
N GLU A 47 -3.48 9.93 10.76
CA GLU A 47 -4.72 9.22 10.52
C GLU A 47 -5.72 10.04 9.68
N THR A 48 -5.85 11.35 9.94
CA THR A 48 -6.71 12.23 9.13
C THR A 48 -6.25 12.27 7.68
N THR A 49 -4.94 12.37 7.47
CA THR A 49 -4.36 12.41 6.11
C THR A 49 -4.60 11.08 5.38
N GLU A 50 -4.35 9.95 6.04
CA GLU A 50 -4.59 8.61 5.47
C GLU A 50 -6.08 8.37 5.17
N GLN A 51 -6.97 8.78 6.08
CA GLN A 51 -8.41 8.66 5.88
C GLN A 51 -8.93 9.54 4.75
N MET A 52 -8.39 10.75 4.57
CA MET A 52 -8.74 11.62 3.46
C MET A 52 -8.32 11.03 2.11
N GLN A 53 -7.16 10.36 2.06
CA GLN A 53 -6.72 9.64 0.87
C GLN A 53 -7.61 8.42 0.57
N ALA A 54 -7.94 7.63 1.59
CA ALA A 54 -8.86 6.50 1.48
C ALA A 54 -10.26 6.96 1.03
N LEU A 55 -10.72 8.10 1.54
CA LEU A 55 -11.99 8.71 1.20
C LEU A 55 -12.04 9.12 -0.28
N SER A 56 -11.01 9.79 -0.78
CA SER A 56 -10.90 10.16 -2.20
C SER A 56 -10.96 8.93 -3.10
N LEU A 57 -10.18 7.89 -2.80
CA LEU A 57 -10.15 6.64 -3.56
C LEU A 57 -11.49 5.92 -3.53
N THR A 58 -12.15 5.87 -2.36
CA THR A 58 -13.45 5.19 -2.20
C THR A 58 -14.54 5.92 -2.97
N LEU A 59 -14.54 7.25 -2.93
CA LEU A 59 -15.48 8.08 -3.65
C LEU A 59 -15.31 7.94 -5.17
N GLU A 60 -14.08 7.92 -5.64
CA GLU A 60 -13.76 7.70 -7.04
C GLU A 60 -14.24 6.33 -7.54
N LYS A 61 -14.03 5.26 -6.75
CA LYS A 61 -14.55 3.93 -7.04
C LYS A 61 -16.08 3.89 -7.09
N ALA A 62 -16.76 4.63 -6.20
CA ALA A 62 -18.21 4.72 -6.22
C ALA A 62 -18.75 5.35 -7.52
N LEU A 63 -18.01 6.30 -8.10
CA LEU A 63 -18.36 6.95 -9.36
C LEU A 63 -18.18 6.06 -10.61
N VAL A 64 -17.33 5.02 -10.54
CA VAL A 64 -17.04 4.14 -11.69
C VAL A 64 -17.66 2.75 -11.56
N THR A 65 -18.23 2.41 -10.41
CA THR A 65 -18.85 1.10 -10.15
C THR A 65 -20.23 1.02 -10.80
N GLY A 66 -20.44 0.01 -11.65
CA GLY A 66 -21.75 -0.31 -12.24
C GLY A 66 -22.61 -1.28 -11.42
N ASP A 67 -22.04 -1.93 -10.39
CA ASP A 67 -22.77 -2.87 -9.52
C ASP A 67 -23.42 -2.13 -8.34
N VAL A 68 -24.74 -2.18 -8.24
CA VAL A 68 -25.53 -1.49 -7.21
C VAL A 68 -25.13 -1.91 -5.79
N SER A 69 -24.90 -3.20 -5.57
CA SER A 69 -24.53 -3.71 -4.24
C SER A 69 -23.14 -3.26 -3.82
N GLN A 70 -22.19 -3.26 -4.75
CA GLN A 70 -20.85 -2.78 -4.51
C GLN A 70 -20.83 -1.26 -4.32
N ASN A 71 -21.59 -0.52 -5.14
CA ASN A 71 -21.69 0.93 -5.01
C ASN A 71 -22.31 1.34 -3.67
N ALA A 72 -23.35 0.64 -3.21
CA ALA A 72 -23.94 0.86 -1.89
C ALA A 72 -22.93 0.67 -0.75
N LYS A 73 -22.05 -0.34 -0.85
CA LYS A 73 -20.96 -0.54 0.14
C LYS A 73 -19.95 0.59 0.09
N LEU A 74 -19.58 1.06 -1.10
CA LEU A 74 -18.65 2.16 -1.27
C LEU A 74 -19.22 3.47 -0.70
N LEU A 75 -20.49 3.79 -0.95
CA LEU A 75 -21.15 4.96 -0.37
C LEU A 75 -21.25 4.87 1.17
N ALA A 76 -21.52 3.69 1.70
CA ALA A 76 -21.48 3.49 3.16
C ALA A 76 -20.08 3.69 3.75
N GLN A 77 -19.03 3.24 3.05
CA GLN A 77 -17.64 3.50 3.42
C GLN A 77 -17.28 4.98 3.32
N VAL A 78 -17.74 5.70 2.29
CA VAL A 78 -17.57 7.16 2.17
C VAL A 78 -18.16 7.86 3.39
N SER A 79 -19.40 7.51 3.79
CA SER A 79 -20.03 8.09 4.98
C SER A 79 -19.21 7.82 6.24
N GLN A 80 -18.73 6.58 6.43
CA GLN A 80 -17.93 6.21 7.61
C GLN A 80 -16.57 6.93 7.63
N LEU A 81 -15.82 6.94 6.52
CA LEU A 81 -14.52 7.61 6.44
C LEU A 81 -14.64 9.12 6.68
N SER A 82 -15.72 9.74 6.17
CA SER A 82 -15.98 11.15 6.42
C SER A 82 -16.22 11.44 7.91
N GLU A 83 -16.93 10.58 8.62
CA GLU A 83 -17.11 10.68 10.07
C GLU A 83 -15.80 10.46 10.84
N ASP A 84 -14.95 9.57 10.37
CA ASP A 84 -13.63 9.31 10.97
C ASP A 84 -12.69 10.52 10.79
N VAL A 85 -12.65 11.11 9.60
CA VAL A 85 -11.95 12.38 9.33
C VAL A 85 -12.43 13.48 10.27
N ARG A 86 -13.74 13.66 10.39
CA ARG A 86 -14.34 14.64 11.29
C ARG A 86 -13.91 14.42 12.74
N ARG A 87 -13.93 13.18 13.21
CA ARG A 87 -13.54 12.82 14.58
C ARG A 87 -12.07 13.13 14.84
N ASN A 88 -11.18 12.74 13.95
CA ASN A 88 -9.74 12.93 14.11
C ASN A 88 -9.35 14.41 14.06
N LEU A 89 -9.98 15.20 13.19
CA LEU A 89 -9.78 16.64 13.16
C LEU A 89 -10.09 17.31 14.52
N THR A 90 -11.08 16.82 15.28
CA THR A 90 -11.42 17.41 16.58
C THR A 90 -10.36 17.17 17.66
N PHE A 91 -9.42 16.25 17.46
CA PHE A 91 -8.28 16.05 18.37
C PHE A 91 -7.12 17.00 18.08
N LEU A 92 -7.10 17.65 16.89
CA LEU A 92 -6.01 18.56 16.55
C LEU A 92 -6.12 19.89 17.32
N PRO A 93 -5.00 20.45 17.77
CA PRO A 93 -4.97 21.71 18.52
C PRO A 93 -5.12 22.93 17.59
N LEU A 94 -6.13 22.92 16.71
CA LEU A 94 -6.41 23.95 15.74
C LEU A 94 -7.53 24.86 16.20
N SER A 95 -7.55 26.10 15.72
CA SER A 95 -8.66 27.02 15.91
C SER A 95 -9.93 26.49 15.22
N HIS A 96 -11.08 26.78 15.78
CA HIS A 96 -12.35 26.40 15.17
C HIS A 96 -12.49 26.98 13.74
N GLU A 97 -11.97 28.17 13.52
CA GLU A 97 -11.99 28.87 12.26
C GLU A 97 -11.17 28.14 11.17
N ALA A 98 -9.99 27.62 11.54
CA ALA A 98 -9.13 26.85 10.63
C ALA A 98 -9.74 25.47 10.28
N MET A 99 -10.43 24.84 11.23
CA MET A 99 -11.03 23.51 11.01
C MET A 99 -12.40 23.55 10.32
N ALA A 100 -13.14 24.64 10.45
CA ALA A 100 -14.54 24.75 10.01
C ALA A 100 -14.77 24.34 8.55
N PRO A 101 -13.93 24.73 7.55
CA PRO A 101 -14.14 24.31 6.17
C PRO A 101 -14.06 22.81 5.99
N THR A 102 -13.03 22.16 6.56
CA THR A 102 -12.82 20.70 6.43
C THR A 102 -13.86 19.89 7.22
N LEU A 103 -14.27 20.38 8.41
CA LEU A 103 -15.35 19.76 9.18
C LEU A 103 -16.69 19.85 8.44
N THR A 104 -16.99 21.02 7.85
CA THR A 104 -18.22 21.22 7.05
C THR A 104 -18.23 20.29 5.85
N PHE A 105 -17.12 20.21 5.13
CA PHE A 105 -16.95 19.29 3.99
C PHE A 105 -17.19 17.84 4.40
N ALA A 106 -16.51 17.36 5.46
CA ALA A 106 -16.65 15.97 5.93
C ALA A 106 -18.10 15.65 6.36
N ASN A 107 -18.78 16.57 7.06
CA ASN A 107 -20.18 16.42 7.42
C ASN A 107 -21.08 16.33 6.18
N GLN A 108 -20.93 17.27 5.24
CA GLN A 108 -21.75 17.29 4.03
C GLN A 108 -21.56 16.02 3.20
N LEU A 109 -20.33 15.54 3.08
CA LEU A 109 -20.04 14.33 2.32
C LEU A 109 -20.63 13.08 3.01
N ALA A 110 -20.53 12.97 4.36
CA ALA A 110 -21.11 11.88 5.12
C ALA A 110 -22.64 11.83 4.95
N GLU A 111 -23.31 12.96 5.12
CA GLU A 111 -24.77 13.07 4.98
C GLU A 111 -25.21 12.80 3.54
N TYR A 112 -24.50 13.35 2.57
CA TYR A 112 -24.84 13.17 1.17
C TYR A 112 -24.69 11.72 0.72
N ALA A 113 -23.60 11.06 1.09
CA ALA A 113 -23.42 9.63 0.82
C ALA A 113 -24.53 8.76 1.46
N ALA A 114 -24.95 9.09 2.66
CA ALA A 114 -26.06 8.40 3.34
C ALA A 114 -27.42 8.61 2.64
N VAL A 115 -27.68 9.82 2.14
CA VAL A 115 -28.92 10.13 1.36
C VAL A 115 -28.93 9.43 0.02
N LEU A 116 -27.77 9.23 -0.62
CA LEU A 116 -27.69 8.55 -1.91
C LEU A 116 -27.92 7.04 -1.83
N LEU A 117 -27.67 6.40 -0.69
CA LEU A 117 -27.87 4.95 -0.53
C LEU A 117 -29.29 4.48 -0.90
N PRO A 118 -30.37 5.03 -0.34
CA PRO A 118 -31.73 4.62 -0.73
C PRO A 118 -32.08 4.99 -2.17
N VAL A 119 -31.53 6.09 -2.70
CA VAL A 119 -31.72 6.49 -4.10
C VAL A 119 -31.10 5.44 -5.03
N LEU A 120 -29.84 5.08 -4.79
CA LEU A 120 -29.14 4.04 -5.55
C LEU A 120 -29.87 2.70 -5.54
N VAL A 121 -30.35 2.25 -4.37
CA VAL A 121 -31.07 0.97 -4.23
C VAL A 121 -32.41 1.00 -5.00
N LYS A 122 -33.08 2.14 -5.02
CA LYS A 122 -34.39 2.29 -5.69
C LYS A 122 -34.25 2.43 -7.22
N GLU A 123 -33.33 3.27 -7.68
CA GLU A 123 -33.19 3.60 -9.12
C GLU A 123 -32.27 2.59 -9.85
N GLY A 124 -31.43 1.82 -9.13
CA GLY A 124 -30.47 0.87 -9.71
C GLY A 124 -29.16 1.52 -10.18
N GLU A 125 -29.09 2.83 -10.19
CA GLU A 125 -27.90 3.62 -10.55
C GLU A 125 -27.95 5.00 -9.84
N LEU A 126 -26.83 5.70 -9.79
CA LEU A 126 -26.81 7.07 -9.32
C LEU A 126 -27.34 8.00 -10.43
N PRO A 127 -28.32 8.86 -10.14
CA PRO A 127 -28.75 9.89 -11.08
C PRO A 127 -27.57 10.77 -11.52
N GLU A 128 -27.53 11.18 -12.78
CA GLU A 128 -26.45 11.97 -13.37
C GLU A 128 -26.15 13.26 -12.54
N ARG A 129 -27.18 13.92 -12.05
CA ARG A 129 -27.02 15.09 -11.17
C ARG A 129 -26.22 14.74 -9.92
N ASP A 130 -26.51 13.60 -9.30
CA ASP A 130 -25.88 13.19 -8.04
C ASP A 130 -24.46 12.68 -8.29
N ALA A 131 -24.22 12.00 -9.42
CA ALA A 131 -22.90 11.65 -9.87
C ALA A 131 -22.00 12.88 -10.10
N ASN A 132 -22.52 13.92 -10.78
CA ASN A 132 -21.81 15.19 -10.99
C ASN A 132 -21.50 15.92 -9.65
N GLN A 133 -22.42 15.86 -8.69
CA GLN A 133 -22.18 16.43 -7.36
C GLN A 133 -21.07 15.68 -6.61
N LEU A 134 -21.06 14.33 -6.68
CA LEU A 134 -20.00 13.51 -6.12
C LEU A 134 -18.64 13.79 -6.79
N GLU A 135 -18.59 14.09 -8.08
CA GLU A 135 -17.36 14.52 -8.78
C GLU A 135 -16.81 15.83 -8.23
N THR A 136 -17.69 16.79 -7.96
CA THR A 136 -17.29 18.06 -7.33
C THR A 136 -16.70 17.80 -5.94
N LEU A 137 -17.37 16.98 -5.14
CA LEU A 137 -16.91 16.62 -3.81
C LEU A 137 -15.61 15.79 -3.85
N LEU A 138 -15.41 14.97 -4.87
CA LEU A 138 -14.15 14.24 -5.10
C LEU A 138 -12.99 15.22 -5.35
N THR A 139 -13.22 16.25 -6.16
CA THR A 139 -12.23 17.29 -6.43
C THR A 139 -11.83 18.04 -5.14
N ASP A 140 -12.83 18.42 -4.34
CA ASP A 140 -12.59 19.06 -3.05
C ASP A 140 -11.84 18.11 -2.07
N CYS A 141 -12.18 16.82 -2.09
CA CYS A 141 -11.52 15.79 -1.27
C CYS A 141 -10.03 15.66 -1.63
N TYR A 142 -9.68 15.63 -2.90
CA TYR A 142 -8.28 15.62 -3.34
C TYR A 142 -7.53 16.87 -2.92
N GLN A 143 -8.14 18.04 -3.07
CA GLN A 143 -7.54 19.31 -2.68
C GLN A 143 -7.24 19.35 -1.18
N LEU A 144 -8.20 18.99 -0.34
CA LEU A 144 -8.03 18.95 1.11
C LEU A 144 -6.99 17.91 1.55
N GLY A 145 -7.00 16.71 0.94
CA GLY A 145 -6.02 15.67 1.21
C GLY A 145 -4.59 16.09 0.87
N SER A 146 -4.42 16.79 -0.24
CA SER A 146 -3.13 17.37 -0.64
C SER A 146 -2.64 18.43 0.35
N GLN A 147 -3.51 19.35 0.77
CA GLN A 147 -3.17 20.39 1.75
C GLN A 147 -2.77 19.80 3.11
N LEU A 148 -3.49 18.76 3.58
CA LEU A 148 -3.12 18.04 4.82
C LEU A 148 -1.76 17.35 4.69
N SER A 149 -1.47 16.74 3.55
CA SER A 149 -0.17 16.09 3.30
C SER A 149 0.98 17.09 3.28
N LEU A 150 0.79 18.24 2.62
CA LEU A 150 1.78 19.33 2.60
C LEU A 150 2.00 19.90 3.99
N ALA A 151 0.92 20.19 4.72
CA ALA A 151 1.00 20.68 6.10
C ALA A 151 1.75 19.69 7.02
N GLN A 152 1.54 18.38 6.87
CA GLN A 152 2.27 17.37 7.61
C GLN A 152 3.77 17.34 7.26
N GLN A 153 4.12 17.51 5.98
CA GLN A 153 5.50 17.58 5.53
C GLN A 153 6.20 18.83 6.07
N ASP A 154 5.54 19.98 6.04
CA ASP A 154 6.07 21.24 6.54
C ASP A 154 6.31 21.19 8.05
N LEU A 155 5.38 20.64 8.82
CA LEU A 155 5.56 20.42 10.26
C LEU A 155 6.80 19.56 10.55
N LYS A 156 7.01 18.48 9.78
CA LYS A 156 8.20 17.63 9.91
C LYS A 156 9.49 18.35 9.50
N ALA A 157 9.47 19.07 8.38
CA ALA A 157 10.64 19.77 7.85
C ALA A 157 11.10 20.91 8.78
N GLN A 158 10.17 21.63 9.38
CA GLN A 158 10.42 22.74 10.29
C GLN A 158 10.61 22.29 11.75
N GLN A 159 10.43 21.00 12.05
CA GLN A 159 10.48 20.44 13.40
C GLN A 159 9.52 21.15 14.38
N LEU A 160 8.37 21.58 13.88
CA LEU A 160 7.36 22.25 14.70
C LEU A 160 6.60 21.22 15.55
N SER A 161 6.31 21.62 16.79
CA SER A 161 5.51 20.83 17.73
C SER A 161 4.06 21.31 17.75
N LEU A 162 3.13 20.40 17.55
CA LEU A 162 1.69 20.67 17.62
C LEU A 162 1.21 20.95 19.05
N SER A 163 1.93 20.43 20.07
CA SER A 163 1.59 20.64 21.49
C SER A 163 2.06 22.01 22.03
N SER A 164 2.96 22.68 21.32
CA SER A 164 3.52 23.97 21.71
C SER A 164 2.54 25.10 21.41
N ARG A 165 1.80 25.56 22.41
CA ARG A 165 0.80 26.66 22.29
C ARG A 165 1.37 27.95 21.70
N GLU A 166 2.65 28.24 21.94
CA GLU A 166 3.29 29.46 21.42
C GLU A 166 3.51 29.42 19.91
N GLN A 167 3.71 28.25 19.32
CA GLN A 167 3.98 28.09 17.89
C GLN A 167 2.72 27.95 17.05
N VAL A 168 1.68 27.31 17.57
CA VAL A 168 0.44 27.02 16.79
C VAL A 168 -0.58 28.17 16.87
N PHE A 169 -0.60 28.97 17.95
CA PHE A 169 -1.60 30.01 18.19
C PHE A 169 -1.02 31.43 18.32
N SER A 170 0.27 31.64 18.07
CA SER A 170 0.89 32.95 18.15
C SER A 170 0.40 33.84 17.01
N ALA A 171 -0.17 34.98 17.34
CA ALA A 171 -0.61 36.00 16.38
C ALA A 171 0.54 36.61 15.53
N ASN A 172 1.79 36.35 15.92
CA ASN A 172 3.01 36.85 15.28
C ASN A 172 3.69 35.84 14.36
N VAL A 173 3.15 34.59 14.23
CA VAL A 173 3.69 33.55 13.33
C VAL A 173 3.14 33.80 11.94
N SER A 174 4.02 33.84 10.92
CA SER A 174 3.60 34.01 9.53
C SER A 174 2.71 32.87 9.05
N ALA A 175 1.91 33.08 8.00
CA ALA A 175 1.06 32.04 7.43
C ALA A 175 1.88 30.80 6.97
N GLU A 176 3.13 31.00 6.54
CA GLU A 176 4.07 29.94 6.17
C GLU A 176 4.51 29.08 7.36
N GLU A 177 4.45 29.64 8.58
CA GLU A 177 4.78 28.95 9.84
C GLU A 177 3.55 28.30 10.50
N ARG A 178 2.37 28.33 9.85
CA ARG A 178 1.11 27.73 10.30
C ARG A 178 0.53 26.77 9.26
N PRO A 179 1.22 25.66 8.96
CA PRO A 179 0.83 24.81 7.82
C PRO A 179 -0.60 24.29 7.90
N LEU A 180 -1.10 23.99 9.12
CA LEU A 180 -2.45 23.42 9.31
C LEU A 180 -3.58 24.46 9.19
N GLU A 181 -3.30 25.75 9.41
CA GLU A 181 -4.33 26.81 9.28
C GLU A 181 -4.66 27.13 7.82
N ASN A 182 -3.79 26.75 6.89
CA ASN A 182 -3.99 26.92 5.46
C ASN A 182 -4.71 25.75 4.78
N VAL A 183 -5.04 24.70 5.52
CA VAL A 183 -5.82 23.55 5.01
C VAL A 183 -7.25 24.00 4.75
N GLY A 184 -7.69 23.86 3.50
CA GLY A 184 -9.00 24.35 3.05
C GLY A 184 -8.93 25.62 2.18
N ASP A 185 -7.77 26.26 2.05
CA ASP A 185 -7.57 27.36 1.13
C ASP A 185 -7.36 26.86 -0.31
N LYS A 186 -8.13 27.39 -1.27
CA LYS A 186 -8.25 26.83 -2.63
C LYS A 186 -7.06 27.13 -3.56
N ASP A 187 -6.07 27.89 -3.13
CA ASP A 187 -4.99 28.38 -4.00
C ASP A 187 -3.68 27.56 -3.98
N ASN A 188 -3.57 26.51 -3.21
CA ASN A 188 -2.36 25.68 -3.12
C ASN A 188 -2.37 24.50 -4.11
N GLY A 189 -1.36 24.44 -4.97
CA GLY A 189 -1.23 23.42 -6.04
C GLY A 189 -1.08 21.99 -5.55
N MET A 190 -1.67 21.04 -6.29
CA MET A 190 -1.75 19.61 -5.96
C MET A 190 -0.43 18.85 -6.08
N GLN A 191 -0.11 18.06 -5.06
CA GLN A 191 0.79 16.90 -5.18
C GLN A 191 0.13 15.67 -4.57
N TYR A 192 0.07 14.57 -5.33
CA TYR A 192 -0.59 13.33 -4.90
C TYR A 192 0.32 12.49 -3.98
N PRO A 193 -0.26 11.82 -2.96
CA PRO A 193 0.50 10.93 -2.09
C PRO A 193 0.89 9.62 -2.80
N THR A 194 2.08 9.13 -2.49
CA THR A 194 2.62 7.89 -3.04
C THR A 194 2.08 6.69 -2.25
N LEU A 195 1.18 5.93 -2.83
CA LEU A 195 0.77 4.62 -2.33
C LEU A 195 1.68 3.56 -2.98
N ILE A 196 2.42 2.81 -2.16
CA ILE A 196 3.32 1.76 -2.65
C ILE A 196 2.58 0.42 -2.57
N TYR A 197 2.23 -0.15 -3.73
CA TYR A 197 1.66 -1.49 -3.86
C TYR A 197 2.38 -2.25 -4.97
N ASP A 198 2.80 -3.46 -4.68
CA ASP A 198 3.54 -4.35 -5.59
C ASP A 198 2.66 -4.97 -6.70
N GLY A 199 1.53 -4.39 -7.02
CA GLY A 199 0.58 -4.88 -8.02
C GLY A 199 -0.59 -5.68 -7.45
N ALA A 200 -1.57 -5.98 -8.33
CA ALA A 200 -2.80 -6.66 -7.96
C ALA A 200 -2.53 -8.04 -7.32
N PHE A 201 -3.13 -8.30 -6.17
CA PHE A 201 -3.08 -9.57 -5.44
C PHE A 201 -1.68 -10.03 -4.99
N SER A 202 -0.68 -9.14 -5.01
CA SER A 202 0.69 -9.48 -4.61
C SER A 202 0.81 -9.89 -3.14
N ASP A 203 -0.02 -9.34 -2.27
CA ASP A 203 -0.03 -9.56 -0.82
C ASP A 203 -1.02 -10.64 -0.37
N ALA A 204 -1.62 -11.37 -1.30
CA ALA A 204 -2.55 -12.44 -0.97
C ALA A 204 -1.85 -13.52 -0.13
N ARG A 205 -2.08 -13.49 1.19
CA ARG A 205 -1.52 -14.47 2.13
C ARG A 205 -2.26 -15.79 2.01
N HIS A 206 -1.54 -16.82 1.62
CA HIS A 206 -2.10 -18.17 1.52
C HIS A 206 -1.85 -18.94 2.81
N LYS A 207 -2.94 -19.46 3.39
CA LYS A 207 -2.90 -20.40 4.53
C LYS A 207 -2.95 -21.83 3.99
N GLY A 208 -2.04 -22.68 4.40
CA GLY A 208 -2.07 -24.10 4.03
C GLY A 208 -0.71 -24.70 3.68
N THR A 209 -0.72 -25.90 3.10
CA THR A 209 0.47 -26.60 2.62
C THR A 209 0.81 -26.18 1.20
N PRO A 210 2.11 -26.06 0.85
CA PRO A 210 2.55 -25.77 -0.51
C PRO A 210 2.04 -26.81 -1.50
N LYS A 211 1.51 -26.35 -2.64
CA LYS A 211 0.97 -27.22 -3.71
C LYS A 211 1.92 -27.33 -4.89
N GLY A 212 2.75 -26.28 -5.14
CA GLY A 212 3.62 -26.17 -6.30
C GLY A 212 5.00 -26.81 -6.12
N LEU A 213 5.34 -27.31 -4.94
CA LEU A 213 6.65 -27.89 -4.70
C LEU A 213 6.70 -29.37 -5.12
N PRO A 214 7.77 -29.78 -5.84
CA PRO A 214 8.02 -31.19 -6.12
C PRO A 214 8.21 -32.01 -4.83
N GLU A 215 8.03 -33.32 -4.95
CA GLU A 215 8.37 -34.25 -3.87
C GLU A 215 9.89 -34.35 -3.70
N GLY A 216 10.32 -34.81 -2.52
CA GLY A 216 11.72 -34.95 -2.14
C GLY A 216 12.19 -33.82 -1.24
N ARG A 217 13.34 -34.05 -0.62
CA ARG A 217 13.99 -33.09 0.27
C ARG A 217 15.44 -32.93 -0.16
N VAL A 218 15.93 -31.71 -0.08
CA VAL A 218 17.32 -31.36 -0.34
C VAL A 218 18.04 -31.03 0.96
N THR A 219 19.31 -31.39 1.01
CA THR A 219 20.23 -31.01 2.09
C THR A 219 20.75 -29.59 1.87
N GLN A 220 21.35 -29.02 2.90
CA GLN A 220 21.97 -27.69 2.79
C GLN A 220 23.11 -27.68 1.76
N ALA A 221 23.89 -28.76 1.66
CA ALA A 221 24.96 -28.88 0.66
C ALA A 221 24.41 -28.87 -0.79
N GLU A 222 23.32 -29.59 -1.03
CA GLU A 222 22.63 -29.59 -2.33
C GLU A 222 22.04 -28.21 -2.64
N ALA A 223 21.53 -27.47 -1.61
CA ALA A 223 21.02 -26.14 -1.79
C ALA A 223 22.09 -25.13 -2.23
N LEU A 224 23.36 -25.28 -1.79
CA LEU A 224 24.46 -24.46 -2.26
C LEU A 224 24.70 -24.63 -3.77
N GLU A 225 24.69 -25.87 -4.26
CA GLU A 225 24.87 -26.16 -5.69
C GLU A 225 23.67 -25.72 -6.53
N LEU A 226 22.44 -25.87 -6.00
CA LEU A 226 21.24 -25.37 -6.66
C LEU A 226 21.27 -23.85 -6.78
N ALA A 227 21.68 -23.13 -5.74
CA ALA A 227 21.84 -21.67 -5.79
C ALA A 227 22.90 -21.24 -6.80
N ARG A 228 24.05 -21.92 -6.83
CA ARG A 228 25.11 -21.69 -7.82
C ARG A 228 24.59 -21.84 -9.25
N THR A 229 23.92 -22.93 -9.55
CA THR A 229 23.37 -23.23 -10.88
C THR A 229 22.26 -22.24 -11.25
N PHE A 230 21.42 -21.86 -10.29
CA PHE A 230 20.31 -20.92 -10.53
C PHE A 230 20.82 -19.53 -10.91
N VAL A 231 21.79 -18.99 -10.16
CA VAL A 231 22.41 -17.68 -10.43
C VAL A 231 23.25 -17.72 -11.73
N GLY A 232 23.79 -18.88 -12.07
CA GLY A 232 24.63 -19.10 -13.25
C GLY A 232 26.08 -19.29 -12.87
N GLU A 233 26.62 -20.49 -13.12
CA GLU A 233 27.96 -20.90 -12.70
C GLU A 233 29.08 -19.94 -13.11
N ALA A 234 28.98 -19.38 -14.32
CA ALA A 234 29.97 -18.45 -14.87
C ALA A 234 30.04 -17.11 -14.09
N ARG A 235 28.98 -16.74 -13.39
CA ARG A 235 28.89 -15.50 -12.61
C ARG A 235 29.34 -15.66 -11.16
N VAL A 236 29.28 -16.89 -10.63
CA VAL A 236 29.43 -17.16 -9.22
C VAL A 236 30.90 -17.35 -8.85
N LYS A 237 31.42 -16.48 -7.99
CA LYS A 237 32.76 -16.60 -7.37
C LYS A 237 32.76 -17.57 -6.20
N SER A 238 31.78 -17.44 -5.30
CA SER A 238 31.66 -18.31 -4.13
C SER A 238 30.21 -18.43 -3.65
N VAL A 239 29.91 -19.51 -2.99
CA VAL A 239 28.64 -19.72 -2.26
C VAL A 239 28.93 -20.04 -0.80
N ARG A 240 28.10 -19.57 0.10
CA ARG A 240 28.22 -19.80 1.55
C ARG A 240 26.85 -20.11 2.13
N GLU A 241 26.86 -20.88 3.20
CA GLU A 241 25.65 -21.08 4.01
C GLU A 241 25.21 -19.78 4.67
N ALA A 242 23.90 -19.57 4.72
CA ALA A 242 23.24 -18.54 5.48
C ALA A 242 22.15 -19.16 6.39
N PRO A 243 21.60 -18.42 7.34
CA PRO A 243 20.57 -18.94 8.22
C PRO A 243 19.38 -19.49 7.45
N ALA A 244 18.90 -20.67 7.86
CA ALA A 244 17.71 -21.29 7.30
C ALA A 244 16.45 -20.56 7.81
N THR A 245 15.41 -20.49 6.97
CA THR A 245 14.10 -19.96 7.34
C THR A 245 13.12 -21.07 7.67
N SER A 246 12.21 -20.77 8.59
CA SER A 246 11.13 -21.67 9.02
C SER A 246 9.77 -21.04 8.69
N GLY A 247 8.74 -21.87 8.55
CA GLY A 247 7.39 -21.39 8.24
C GLY A 247 6.67 -22.33 7.29
N ALA A 248 5.71 -21.80 6.52
CA ALA A 248 4.94 -22.60 5.55
C ALA A 248 5.81 -23.17 4.42
N LEU A 249 6.89 -22.48 4.06
CA LEU A 249 7.90 -22.88 3.08
C LEU A 249 9.28 -22.88 3.73
N PRO A 250 9.68 -23.93 4.47
CA PRO A 250 11.03 -24.01 5.05
C PRO A 250 12.08 -23.97 3.96
N ALA A 251 13.13 -23.15 4.14
CA ALA A 251 14.18 -22.98 3.13
C ALA A 251 15.58 -22.90 3.76
N TRP A 252 16.58 -23.35 2.98
CA TRP A 252 18.00 -23.17 3.24
C TRP A 252 18.43 -21.79 2.75
N GLY A 253 19.05 -21.01 3.63
CA GLY A 253 19.66 -19.74 3.24
C GLY A 253 21.02 -19.96 2.60
N VAL A 254 21.29 -19.26 1.51
CA VAL A 254 22.54 -19.29 0.75
C VAL A 254 22.94 -17.86 0.38
N THR A 255 24.18 -17.49 0.68
CA THR A 255 24.78 -16.26 0.17
C THR A 255 25.63 -16.59 -1.05
N VAL A 256 25.34 -15.96 -2.17
CA VAL A 256 26.06 -16.12 -3.44
C VAL A 256 26.83 -14.85 -3.76
N GLN A 257 28.16 -14.94 -3.87
CA GLN A 257 29.01 -13.85 -4.29
C GLN A 257 29.26 -13.93 -5.80
N THR A 258 28.88 -12.90 -6.52
CA THR A 258 29.24 -12.69 -7.93
C THR A 258 30.43 -11.74 -8.06
N GLU A 259 30.73 -11.25 -9.26
CA GLU A 259 31.82 -10.27 -9.45
C GLU A 259 31.52 -8.92 -8.79
N ASP A 260 30.29 -8.47 -8.88
CA ASP A 260 29.84 -7.13 -8.53
C ASP A 260 28.76 -7.09 -7.44
N LEU A 261 28.12 -8.24 -7.11
CA LEU A 261 27.01 -8.31 -6.18
C LEU A 261 27.14 -9.45 -5.18
N GLN A 262 26.59 -9.26 -4.02
CA GLN A 262 26.21 -10.32 -3.10
C GLN A 262 24.70 -10.54 -3.19
N LEU A 263 24.30 -11.77 -3.49
CA LEU A 263 22.90 -12.20 -3.56
C LEU A 263 22.58 -13.09 -2.37
N ASN A 264 21.48 -12.82 -1.71
CA ASN A 264 20.91 -13.73 -0.72
C ASN A 264 19.83 -14.56 -1.41
N VAL A 265 19.91 -15.88 -1.26
CA VAL A 265 19.04 -16.85 -1.95
C VAL A 265 18.45 -17.80 -0.93
N GLU A 266 17.17 -18.08 -1.06
CA GLU A 266 16.49 -19.11 -0.28
C GLU A 266 16.07 -20.27 -1.19
N ILE A 267 16.47 -21.49 -0.79
CA ILE A 267 16.16 -22.74 -1.49
C ILE A 267 15.22 -23.57 -0.62
N THR A 268 14.03 -23.89 -1.12
CA THR A 268 13.06 -24.68 -0.36
C THR A 268 13.66 -26.04 0.04
N VAL A 269 13.45 -26.46 1.30
CA VAL A 269 13.87 -27.78 1.80
C VAL A 269 13.15 -28.90 1.06
N GLN A 270 11.87 -28.70 0.71
CA GLN A 270 11.12 -29.60 -0.14
C GLN A 270 11.32 -29.18 -1.60
N GLY A 271 11.73 -30.11 -2.44
CA GLY A 271 11.81 -29.95 -3.90
C GLY A 271 12.96 -29.09 -4.41
N GLY A 272 13.77 -28.44 -3.55
CA GLY A 272 14.96 -27.69 -3.94
C GLY A 272 14.70 -26.53 -4.91
N LYS A 273 13.63 -25.77 -4.71
CA LYS A 273 13.26 -24.64 -5.57
C LYS A 273 13.71 -23.31 -4.99
N VAL A 274 14.10 -22.37 -5.83
CA VAL A 274 14.38 -21.01 -5.39
C VAL A 274 13.06 -20.35 -4.97
N LEU A 275 13.00 -19.97 -3.71
CA LEU A 275 11.88 -19.31 -3.10
C LEU A 275 12.00 -17.79 -3.24
N TRP A 276 13.22 -17.31 -3.00
CA TRP A 276 13.55 -15.91 -2.95
C TRP A 276 15.02 -15.69 -3.32
N MET A 277 15.32 -14.60 -4.01
CA MET A 277 16.66 -14.14 -4.34
C MET A 277 16.65 -12.62 -4.37
N MET A 278 17.56 -11.96 -3.65
CA MET A 278 17.68 -10.51 -3.64
C MET A 278 19.14 -10.07 -3.44
N PRO A 279 19.56 -8.95 -4.05
CA PRO A 279 20.85 -8.36 -3.76
C PRO A 279 20.86 -7.77 -2.35
N GLU A 280 22.00 -7.81 -1.66
CA GLU A 280 22.17 -7.23 -0.34
C GLU A 280 22.10 -5.71 -0.38
N GLU A 281 22.80 -5.12 -1.34
CA GLU A 281 22.71 -3.71 -1.67
C GLU A 281 22.68 -3.58 -3.19
N ALA A 282 21.83 -2.71 -3.72
CA ALA A 282 21.69 -2.52 -5.15
C ALA A 282 21.41 -1.06 -5.47
N SER A 283 22.28 -0.48 -6.29
CA SER A 283 22.04 0.81 -6.91
C SER A 283 22.70 0.77 -8.28
N PHE A 284 21.92 0.95 -9.33
CA PHE A 284 22.33 0.79 -10.70
C PHE A 284 21.95 2.02 -11.51
N ASN A 285 22.59 2.19 -12.68
CA ASN A 285 22.19 3.21 -13.64
C ASN A 285 20.97 2.73 -14.45
N GLU A 286 20.16 3.66 -14.92
CA GLU A 286 19.09 3.39 -15.86
C GLU A 286 19.59 3.69 -17.28
N SER A 287 19.82 2.64 -18.08
CA SER A 287 20.29 2.78 -19.46
C SER A 287 19.49 1.94 -20.46
N LEU A 288 18.79 0.90 -20.00
CA LEU A 288 17.99 0.02 -20.86
C LEU A 288 16.50 0.40 -20.80
N PRO A 289 15.78 0.34 -21.94
CA PRO A 289 14.34 0.44 -21.98
C PRO A 289 13.66 -0.69 -21.20
N GLU A 290 12.46 -0.44 -20.68
CA GLU A 290 11.66 -1.43 -19.94
C GLU A 290 11.38 -2.68 -20.78
N GLU A 291 11.08 -2.53 -22.06
CA GLU A 291 10.76 -3.62 -22.96
C GLU A 291 11.93 -4.63 -23.11
N VAL A 292 13.16 -4.12 -23.05
CA VAL A 292 14.35 -4.98 -23.05
C VAL A 292 14.45 -5.77 -21.75
N CYS A 293 14.19 -5.11 -20.61
CA CYS A 293 14.19 -5.74 -19.30
C CYS A 293 13.07 -6.79 -19.21
N GLN A 294 11.87 -6.50 -19.72
CA GLN A 294 10.74 -7.44 -19.79
C GLN A 294 11.10 -8.68 -20.61
N THR A 295 11.66 -8.50 -21.82
CA THR A 295 12.07 -9.62 -22.68
C THR A 295 13.08 -10.53 -21.96
N ARG A 296 14.02 -9.96 -21.20
CA ARG A 296 15.00 -10.74 -20.44
C ARG A 296 14.38 -11.48 -19.25
N ALA A 297 13.44 -10.85 -18.56
CA ALA A 297 12.70 -11.50 -17.47
C ALA A 297 11.85 -12.67 -17.97
N GLU A 298 11.18 -12.54 -19.12
CA GLU A 298 10.40 -13.61 -19.74
C GLU A 298 11.29 -14.80 -20.17
N ALA A 299 12.44 -14.51 -20.76
CA ALA A 299 13.42 -15.53 -21.13
C ALA A 299 13.94 -16.25 -19.88
N PHE A 300 14.27 -15.51 -18.81
CA PHE A 300 14.71 -16.07 -17.54
C PHE A 300 13.64 -16.96 -16.91
N LEU A 301 12.40 -16.53 -16.81
CA LEU A 301 11.33 -17.34 -16.25
C LEU A 301 11.11 -18.63 -17.04
N THR A 302 11.19 -18.56 -18.36
CA THR A 302 11.11 -19.74 -19.23
C THR A 302 12.28 -20.69 -18.99
N GLU A 303 13.52 -20.18 -18.93
CA GLU A 303 14.73 -20.97 -18.63
C GLU A 303 14.65 -21.65 -17.26
N LYS A 304 14.11 -20.94 -16.24
CA LYS A 304 13.98 -21.48 -14.87
C LYS A 304 12.75 -22.37 -14.67
N GLY A 305 11.95 -22.60 -15.73
CA GLY A 305 10.88 -23.59 -15.75
C GLY A 305 9.57 -23.13 -15.12
N PHE A 306 9.30 -21.83 -15.07
CA PHE A 306 8.02 -21.30 -14.59
C PHE A 306 6.87 -21.45 -15.62
N GLY A 307 7.14 -21.96 -16.80
CA GLY A 307 6.13 -22.17 -17.85
C GLY A 307 5.69 -20.86 -18.50
N LYS A 308 4.44 -20.85 -18.99
CA LYS A 308 3.87 -19.65 -19.62
C LYS A 308 3.43 -18.67 -18.55
N MET A 309 3.96 -17.45 -18.62
CA MET A 309 3.67 -16.37 -17.69
C MET A 309 3.11 -15.16 -18.41
N ALA A 310 2.29 -14.38 -17.75
CA ALA A 310 1.76 -13.09 -18.22
C ALA A 310 2.21 -11.97 -17.31
N LEU A 311 2.72 -10.89 -17.88
CA LEU A 311 3.04 -9.67 -17.13
C LEU A 311 1.74 -9.05 -16.58
N THR A 312 1.73 -8.77 -15.28
CA THR A 312 0.57 -8.20 -14.58
C THR A 312 0.84 -6.82 -14.00
N HIS A 313 2.12 -6.51 -13.70
CA HIS A 313 2.49 -5.24 -13.11
C HIS A 313 3.96 -4.90 -13.41
N THR A 314 4.25 -3.61 -13.53
CA THR A 314 5.60 -3.07 -13.73
C THR A 314 5.80 -1.89 -12.80
N GLN A 315 6.94 -1.86 -12.09
CA GLN A 315 7.30 -0.74 -11.22
C GLN A 315 8.79 -0.44 -11.33
N ARG A 316 9.15 0.85 -11.47
CA ARG A 316 10.53 1.32 -11.37
C ARG A 316 10.85 1.73 -9.94
N TYR A 317 12.00 1.29 -9.45
CA TYR A 317 12.60 1.85 -8.26
C TYR A 317 13.67 2.88 -8.64
N GLY A 318 13.80 3.94 -7.85
CA GLY A 318 14.73 5.04 -8.15
C GLY A 318 16.22 4.71 -8.03
N ASP A 319 16.54 3.44 -7.81
CA ASP A 319 17.90 2.87 -7.73
C ASP A 319 18.28 2.03 -8.96
N GLY A 320 17.59 2.21 -10.09
CA GLY A 320 17.87 1.51 -11.35
C GLY A 320 17.40 0.06 -11.38
N LEU A 321 16.44 -0.30 -10.54
CA LEU A 321 15.76 -1.58 -10.53
C LEU A 321 14.36 -1.49 -11.16
N LEU A 322 14.04 -2.46 -12.00
CA LEU A 322 12.70 -2.68 -12.54
C LEU A 322 12.09 -3.92 -11.91
N LEU A 323 10.98 -3.76 -11.18
CA LEU A 323 10.17 -4.86 -10.68
C LEU A 323 9.11 -5.23 -11.72
N LEU A 324 9.03 -6.51 -12.04
CA LEU A 324 8.08 -7.09 -12.99
C LEU A 324 7.33 -8.23 -12.30
N ASN A 325 6.01 -8.12 -12.20
CA ASN A 325 5.17 -9.18 -11.65
C ASN A 325 4.56 -10.00 -12.78
N TYR A 326 4.72 -11.29 -12.70
CA TYR A 326 4.18 -12.25 -13.66
C TYR A 326 3.23 -13.23 -12.97
N ALA A 327 2.11 -13.53 -13.61
CA ALA A 327 1.19 -14.59 -13.18
C ALA A 327 1.25 -15.76 -14.16
N ALA A 328 1.14 -16.99 -13.65
CA ALA A 328 1.07 -18.17 -14.51
C ALA A 328 -0.13 -18.13 -15.43
N VAL A 329 -0.02 -18.74 -16.61
CA VAL A 329 -1.12 -18.83 -17.59
C VAL A 329 -1.42 -20.30 -17.88
N GLN A 330 -2.67 -20.71 -17.62
CA GLN A 330 -3.19 -22.02 -17.97
C GLN A 330 -4.38 -21.86 -18.92
N ASP A 331 -4.33 -22.52 -20.09
CA ASP A 331 -5.41 -22.51 -21.09
C ASP A 331 -5.90 -21.09 -21.51
N GLY A 332 -4.97 -20.12 -21.50
CA GLY A 332 -5.27 -18.73 -21.81
C GLY A 332 -5.80 -17.90 -20.63
N VAL A 333 -5.99 -18.51 -19.47
CA VAL A 333 -6.46 -17.87 -18.24
C VAL A 333 -5.27 -17.47 -17.37
N VAL A 334 -5.25 -16.21 -16.94
CA VAL A 334 -4.20 -15.67 -16.04
C VAL A 334 -4.49 -16.07 -14.59
N LEU A 335 -3.54 -16.68 -13.91
CA LEU A 335 -3.70 -17.21 -12.56
C LEU A 335 -3.00 -16.30 -11.55
N TYR A 336 -3.68 -15.32 -11.00
CA TYR A 336 -3.14 -14.40 -10.00
C TYR A 336 -2.65 -15.04 -8.70
N PRO A 337 -3.20 -16.18 -8.22
CA PRO A 337 -2.61 -16.88 -7.08
C PRO A 337 -1.18 -17.36 -7.32
N ASP A 338 -0.77 -17.56 -8.57
CA ASP A 338 0.53 -18.10 -8.98
C ASP A 338 1.49 -16.99 -9.46
N LEU A 339 1.64 -15.95 -8.64
CA LEU A 339 2.52 -14.82 -8.92
C LEU A 339 3.99 -15.13 -8.69
N VAL A 340 4.83 -14.59 -9.57
CA VAL A 340 6.29 -14.49 -9.44
C VAL A 340 6.71 -13.06 -9.68
N LYS A 341 7.52 -12.49 -8.78
CA LYS A 341 8.12 -11.17 -8.96
C LYS A 341 9.57 -11.32 -9.40
N VAL A 342 9.99 -10.53 -10.38
CA VAL A 342 11.35 -10.53 -10.92
C VAL A 342 11.90 -9.11 -10.83
N GLN A 343 13.12 -8.96 -10.32
CA GLN A 343 13.84 -7.69 -10.35
C GLN A 343 14.96 -7.73 -11.38
N VAL A 344 14.94 -6.73 -12.25
CA VAL A 344 15.90 -6.57 -13.34
C VAL A 344 16.68 -5.29 -13.11
N ARG A 345 18.01 -5.35 -13.16
CA ARG A 345 18.85 -4.15 -13.16
C ARG A 345 18.79 -3.49 -14.54
N MET A 346 18.51 -2.19 -14.57
CA MET A 346 18.25 -1.46 -15.82
C MET A 346 19.51 -1.02 -16.55
N ASP A 347 20.70 -1.24 -16.02
CA ASP A 347 21.96 -0.95 -16.72
C ASP A 347 22.42 -2.11 -17.64
N THR A 348 22.25 -3.36 -17.20
CA THR A 348 22.69 -4.57 -17.94
C THR A 348 21.54 -5.46 -18.38
N GLY A 349 20.37 -5.33 -17.76
CA GLY A 349 19.22 -6.23 -17.94
C GLY A 349 19.40 -7.59 -17.26
N GLU A 350 20.33 -7.72 -16.33
CA GLU A 350 20.48 -8.92 -15.51
C GLU A 350 19.36 -9.05 -14.48
N ILE A 351 18.96 -10.31 -14.24
CA ILE A 351 18.03 -10.64 -13.16
C ILE A 351 18.83 -10.72 -11.86
N VAL A 352 18.45 -9.88 -10.91
CA VAL A 352 19.09 -9.80 -9.59
C VAL A 352 18.12 -10.12 -8.43
N GLY A 353 16.82 -10.15 -8.70
CA GLY A 353 15.80 -10.50 -7.70
C GLY A 353 14.75 -11.45 -8.24
N LEU A 354 14.26 -12.31 -7.37
CA LEU A 354 13.14 -13.22 -7.59
C LEU A 354 12.36 -13.38 -6.28
N GLU A 355 11.03 -13.36 -6.35
CA GLU A 355 10.15 -13.81 -5.28
C GLU A 355 9.09 -14.74 -5.88
N ALA A 356 9.08 -16.00 -5.46
CA ALA A 356 8.20 -17.04 -5.97
C ALA A 356 7.36 -17.71 -4.88
N ASN A 357 7.17 -17.05 -3.74
CA ASN A 357 6.38 -17.57 -2.60
C ASN A 357 4.97 -17.97 -3.03
N ASN A 358 4.25 -17.05 -3.68
CA ASN A 358 2.88 -17.30 -4.12
C ASN A 358 2.81 -18.44 -5.13
N TYR A 359 3.78 -18.49 -6.05
CA TYR A 359 3.85 -19.57 -7.03
C TYR A 359 4.00 -20.94 -6.37
N TRP A 360 5.00 -21.12 -5.50
CA TRP A 360 5.23 -22.42 -4.87
C TRP A 360 4.15 -22.81 -3.87
N MET A 361 3.47 -21.84 -3.28
CA MET A 361 2.33 -22.12 -2.41
C MET A 361 1.10 -22.63 -3.18
N ASN A 362 0.84 -22.11 -4.38
CA ASN A 362 -0.48 -22.25 -5.02
C ASN A 362 -0.46 -22.98 -6.35
N HIS A 363 0.71 -23.01 -7.04
CA HIS A 363 0.77 -23.52 -8.42
C HIS A 363 0.41 -25.01 -8.50
N VAL A 364 -0.70 -25.27 -9.16
CA VAL A 364 -1.23 -26.60 -9.47
C VAL A 364 -2.10 -26.49 -10.72
N ALA A 365 -2.14 -27.55 -11.50
CA ALA A 365 -3.07 -27.63 -12.61
C ALA A 365 -4.52 -27.52 -12.07
N ARG A 366 -5.25 -26.51 -12.49
CA ARG A 366 -6.64 -26.26 -12.10
C ARG A 366 -7.59 -26.83 -13.13
N ARG A 367 -8.73 -27.32 -12.65
CA ARG A 367 -9.88 -27.55 -13.52
C ARG A 367 -10.57 -26.21 -13.69
N LEU A 368 -10.37 -25.59 -14.85
CA LEU A 368 -11.01 -24.32 -15.20
C LEU A 368 -12.31 -24.65 -15.94
N ASP A 369 -13.44 -24.29 -15.34
CA ASP A 369 -14.74 -24.37 -16.01
C ASP A 369 -14.84 -23.24 -17.05
N SER A 370 -15.61 -23.46 -18.11
CA SER A 370 -15.88 -22.41 -19.09
C SER A 370 -16.71 -21.29 -18.44
N PRO A 371 -16.43 -20.01 -18.75
CA PRO A 371 -17.27 -18.93 -18.26
C PRO A 371 -18.73 -19.10 -18.73
N GLU A 372 -19.70 -18.82 -17.87
CA GLU A 372 -21.12 -18.88 -18.22
C GLU A 372 -21.56 -17.66 -19.04
N LEU A 373 -20.90 -16.52 -18.83
CA LEU A 373 -21.10 -15.27 -19.54
C LEU A 373 -19.98 -15.04 -20.54
N THR A 374 -20.31 -14.44 -21.67
CA THR A 374 -19.30 -13.89 -22.59
C THR A 374 -18.68 -12.61 -22.03
N ALA A 375 -17.53 -12.20 -22.57
CA ALA A 375 -16.89 -10.96 -22.19
C ALA A 375 -17.80 -9.73 -22.49
N GLU A 376 -18.60 -9.78 -23.57
CA GLU A 376 -19.54 -8.73 -23.95
C GLU A 376 -20.70 -8.62 -22.96
N GLU A 377 -21.24 -9.74 -22.50
CA GLU A 377 -22.31 -9.75 -21.49
C GLU A 377 -21.81 -9.23 -20.14
N ALA A 378 -20.60 -9.62 -19.75
CA ALA A 378 -19.97 -9.08 -18.55
C ALA A 378 -19.66 -7.58 -18.70
N ARG A 379 -19.13 -7.14 -19.86
CA ARG A 379 -18.87 -5.73 -20.16
C ARG A 379 -20.12 -4.85 -20.04
N ALA A 380 -21.29 -5.36 -20.42
CA ALA A 380 -22.55 -4.63 -20.32
C ALA A 380 -22.97 -4.29 -18.88
N LYS A 381 -22.29 -4.87 -17.87
CA LYS A 381 -22.49 -4.56 -16.44
C LYS A 381 -21.55 -3.49 -15.91
N LEU A 382 -20.58 -3.07 -16.71
CA LEU A 382 -19.71 -1.96 -16.32
C LEU A 382 -20.46 -0.64 -16.45
N SER A 383 -20.04 0.34 -15.65
CA SER A 383 -20.56 1.70 -15.75
C SER A 383 -20.29 2.29 -17.14
N SER A 384 -21.28 2.99 -17.69
CA SER A 384 -21.19 3.64 -19.01
C SER A 384 -20.19 4.80 -19.07
N VAL A 385 -19.73 5.29 -17.91
CA VAL A 385 -18.68 6.34 -17.82
C VAL A 385 -17.27 5.81 -18.09
N LEU A 386 -17.13 4.48 -18.25
CA LEU A 386 -15.86 3.79 -18.45
C LEU A 386 -15.63 3.47 -19.93
N ASP A 387 -14.45 3.84 -20.42
CA ASP A 387 -13.95 3.37 -21.72
C ASP A 387 -13.09 2.12 -21.50
N VAL A 388 -13.60 0.96 -21.97
CA VAL A 388 -12.93 -0.33 -21.83
C VAL A 388 -11.84 -0.47 -22.90
N VAL A 389 -10.59 -0.51 -22.45
CA VAL A 389 -9.41 -0.60 -23.33
C VAL A 389 -8.82 -2.01 -23.41
N GLY A 390 -9.22 -2.91 -22.53
CA GLY A 390 -8.75 -4.30 -22.53
C GLY A 390 -9.64 -5.23 -21.73
N VAL A 391 -9.59 -6.52 -22.06
CA VAL A 391 -10.25 -7.59 -21.31
C VAL A 391 -9.41 -8.85 -21.36
N ARG A 392 -9.34 -9.58 -20.24
CA ARG A 392 -8.75 -10.92 -20.17
C ARG A 392 -9.48 -11.78 -19.14
N LEU A 393 -9.43 -13.09 -19.34
CA LEU A 393 -9.96 -14.05 -18.39
C LEU A 393 -8.86 -14.37 -17.35
N CYS A 394 -9.21 -14.38 -16.07
CA CYS A 394 -8.28 -14.64 -14.99
C CYS A 394 -8.93 -15.38 -13.82
N VAL A 395 -8.09 -15.97 -12.98
CA VAL A 395 -8.47 -16.48 -11.67
C VAL A 395 -7.86 -15.55 -10.63
N ILE A 396 -8.68 -15.08 -9.71
CA ILE A 396 -8.23 -14.25 -8.58
C ILE A 396 -8.45 -14.96 -7.24
N PRO A 397 -7.62 -14.71 -6.23
CA PRO A 397 -7.93 -15.07 -4.86
C PRO A 397 -9.12 -14.22 -4.38
N TYR A 398 -10.14 -14.88 -3.86
CA TYR A 398 -11.33 -14.19 -3.35
C TYR A 398 -11.79 -14.83 -2.05
N ARG A 399 -11.61 -14.14 -0.93
CA ARG A 399 -11.77 -14.68 0.44
C ARG A 399 -10.90 -15.93 0.61
N ASP A 400 -11.49 -17.07 1.00
CA ASP A 400 -10.78 -18.35 1.19
C ASP A 400 -10.84 -19.26 -0.06
N THR A 401 -11.24 -18.74 -1.23
CA THR A 401 -11.41 -19.49 -2.48
C THR A 401 -10.76 -18.77 -3.65
N GLU A 402 -10.76 -19.39 -4.81
CA GLU A 402 -10.41 -18.80 -6.10
C GLU A 402 -11.67 -18.56 -6.93
N ARG A 403 -11.70 -17.49 -7.72
CA ARG A 403 -12.81 -17.15 -8.62
C ARG A 403 -12.32 -16.90 -10.03
N LEU A 404 -13.00 -17.53 -10.99
CA LEU A 404 -12.83 -17.21 -12.40
C LEU A 404 -13.58 -15.92 -12.70
N CYS A 405 -12.90 -14.95 -13.28
CA CYS A 405 -13.48 -13.65 -13.58
C CYS A 405 -12.89 -13.04 -14.86
N TYR A 406 -13.62 -12.08 -15.41
CA TYR A 406 -13.10 -11.17 -16.41
C TYR A 406 -12.44 -9.99 -15.71
N GLU A 407 -11.19 -9.71 -16.05
CA GLU A 407 -10.49 -8.47 -15.72
C GLU A 407 -10.67 -7.50 -16.87
N PHE A 408 -11.33 -6.39 -16.61
CA PHE A 408 -11.44 -5.29 -17.55
C PHE A 408 -10.45 -4.20 -17.18
N THR A 409 -9.61 -3.80 -18.14
CA THR A 409 -8.87 -2.56 -18.05
C THR A 409 -9.73 -1.46 -18.65
N ALA A 410 -10.07 -0.47 -17.85
CA ALA A 410 -10.96 0.61 -18.27
C ALA A 410 -10.38 1.97 -17.90
N ARG A 411 -10.73 3.00 -18.68
CA ARG A 411 -10.30 4.38 -18.48
C ARG A 411 -11.49 5.26 -18.17
N ARG A 412 -11.29 6.22 -17.26
CA ARG A 412 -12.16 7.36 -17.03
C ARG A 412 -11.30 8.60 -16.87
N SER A 413 -11.46 9.57 -17.78
CA SER A 413 -10.52 10.70 -17.90
C SER A 413 -9.08 10.19 -18.02
N ASP A 414 -8.17 10.62 -17.16
CA ASP A 414 -6.77 10.20 -17.14
C ASP A 414 -6.49 8.98 -16.24
N ALA A 415 -7.51 8.49 -15.50
CA ALA A 415 -7.36 7.37 -14.59
C ALA A 415 -7.65 6.02 -15.27
N LEU A 416 -6.83 5.00 -14.96
CA LEU A 416 -7.01 3.62 -15.37
C LEU A 416 -7.48 2.77 -14.20
N TYR A 417 -8.38 1.82 -14.49
CA TYR A 417 -8.94 0.89 -13.52
C TYR A 417 -8.82 -0.54 -14.01
N LEU A 418 -8.57 -1.46 -13.07
CA LEU A 418 -8.77 -2.89 -13.26
C LEU A 418 -10.05 -3.29 -12.52
N ILE A 419 -11.00 -3.85 -13.24
CA ILE A 419 -12.31 -4.23 -12.71
C ILE A 419 -12.48 -5.72 -12.91
N TYR A 420 -12.73 -6.44 -11.83
CA TYR A 420 -12.86 -7.89 -11.82
C TYR A 420 -14.34 -8.27 -11.70
N LEU A 421 -14.92 -8.84 -12.76
CA LEU A 421 -16.29 -9.33 -12.75
C LEU A 421 -16.29 -10.85 -12.75
N ASP A 422 -17.07 -11.46 -11.86
CA ASP A 422 -17.28 -12.91 -11.80
C ASP A 422 -17.78 -13.43 -13.15
N ALA A 423 -17.12 -14.44 -13.70
CA ALA A 423 -17.40 -14.95 -15.05
C ALA A 423 -18.72 -15.74 -15.16
N THR A 424 -19.39 -16.02 -14.03
CA THR A 424 -20.70 -16.68 -13.96
C THR A 424 -21.82 -15.68 -13.73
N THR A 425 -21.64 -14.71 -12.83
CA THR A 425 -22.73 -13.83 -12.36
C THR A 425 -22.59 -12.39 -12.84
N ALA A 426 -21.44 -12.00 -13.37
CA ALA A 426 -21.01 -10.62 -13.62
C ALA A 426 -20.99 -9.71 -12.38
N ALA A 427 -21.09 -10.28 -11.17
CA ALA A 427 -20.94 -9.49 -9.96
C ALA A 427 -19.51 -8.92 -9.87
N GLN A 428 -19.40 -7.66 -9.48
CA GLN A 428 -18.11 -7.02 -9.30
C GLN A 428 -17.44 -7.59 -8.04
N LEU A 429 -16.30 -8.26 -8.22
CA LEU A 429 -15.52 -8.88 -7.14
C LEU A 429 -14.50 -7.92 -6.57
N ASP A 430 -13.83 -7.15 -7.44
CA ASP A 430 -12.84 -6.15 -7.03
C ASP A 430 -12.75 -5.01 -8.05
N LEU A 431 -12.19 -3.87 -7.59
CA LEU A 431 -11.94 -2.69 -8.39
C LEU A 431 -10.64 -2.04 -7.89
N LEU A 432 -9.65 -1.99 -8.76
CA LEU A 432 -8.36 -1.39 -8.48
C LEU A 432 -8.18 -0.15 -9.34
N LYS A 433 -7.65 0.93 -8.78
CA LYS A 433 -7.16 2.08 -9.55
C LYS A 433 -5.70 1.88 -9.88
N ILE A 434 -5.31 2.11 -11.13
CA ILE A 434 -3.92 2.19 -11.55
C ILE A 434 -3.51 3.65 -11.46
N ILE A 435 -2.42 3.91 -10.75
CA ILE A 435 -1.82 5.23 -10.61
C ILE A 435 -0.49 5.20 -11.36
N ASP A 436 -0.40 5.95 -12.45
CA ASP A 436 0.88 6.13 -13.14
C ASP A 436 1.71 7.17 -12.38
N THR A 437 2.93 6.82 -12.03
CA THR A 437 3.91 7.69 -11.39
C THR A 437 5.18 7.75 -12.19
N ASP A 438 6.05 8.71 -11.90
CA ASP A 438 7.40 8.79 -12.50
C ASP A 438 8.24 7.53 -12.24
N LYS A 439 7.85 6.74 -11.23
CA LYS A 439 8.51 5.50 -10.82
C LYS A 439 7.79 4.23 -11.30
N GLY A 440 6.81 4.36 -12.20
CA GLY A 440 6.03 3.25 -12.75
C GLY A 440 4.59 3.21 -12.28
N ARG A 441 3.91 2.10 -12.56
CA ARG A 441 2.50 1.90 -12.24
C ARG A 441 2.31 1.36 -10.85
N LEU A 442 1.45 2.02 -10.09
CA LEU A 442 0.97 1.55 -8.79
C LEU A 442 -0.47 1.07 -8.94
N THR A 443 -0.83 0.04 -8.21
CA THR A 443 -2.20 -0.47 -8.18
C THR A 443 -2.78 -0.21 -6.80
N ALA A 444 -3.75 0.69 -6.70
CA ALA A 444 -4.45 0.95 -5.45
C ALA A 444 -5.60 -0.04 -5.27
N GLN A 445 -5.38 -1.03 -4.43
CA GLN A 445 -6.40 -1.96 -4.00
C GLN A 445 -7.36 -1.29 -2.99
N ARG A 446 -8.54 -1.86 -2.79
CA ARG A 446 -9.55 -1.49 -1.81
C ARG A 446 -8.88 -0.95 -0.56
N GLY A 447 -9.28 0.23 -0.10
CA GLY A 447 -8.87 0.73 1.20
C GLY A 447 -9.21 -0.31 2.26
N GLU A 448 -8.26 -1.19 2.58
CA GLU A 448 -8.32 -1.94 3.81
C GLU A 448 -8.29 -0.89 4.91
N ILE A 449 -9.35 -0.84 5.70
CA ILE A 449 -9.31 -0.23 7.00
C ILE A 449 -8.14 -0.89 7.70
N LEU A 450 -7.02 -0.17 7.83
CA LEU A 450 -5.92 -0.53 8.71
C LEU A 450 -6.45 -0.47 10.15
N GLY A 451 -7.21 -1.49 10.56
CA GLY A 451 -7.95 -1.51 11.79
C GLY A 451 -8.15 -2.89 12.42
N GLU A 452 -7.57 -3.95 11.85
CA GLU A 452 -7.43 -5.21 12.58
C GLU A 452 -5.95 -5.57 12.71
N ARG A 453 -5.24 -4.86 13.60
CA ARG A 453 -4.11 -5.48 14.29
C ARG A 453 -4.71 -6.59 15.15
N PRO A 454 -4.34 -7.87 14.96
CA PRO A 454 -4.62 -8.86 15.99
C PRO A 454 -3.87 -8.37 17.24
N LEU A 455 -4.64 -8.13 18.30
CA LEU A 455 -4.09 -8.00 19.64
C LEU A 455 -3.31 -9.30 19.93
N LEU A 456 -2.01 -9.18 20.12
CA LEU A 456 -1.18 -10.20 20.77
C LEU A 456 -1.63 -10.39 22.21
#